data_5b7dd8af20625efcdb0368d016ef6397
#
_entry.id   5b7dd8af20625efcdb0368d016ef6397
#
_cell.length_a   1.000
_cell.length_b   1.000
_cell.length_c   1.000
_cell.angle_alpha   90.00
_cell.angle_beta   90.00
_cell.angle_gamma   90.00
#
_symmetry.space_group_name_H-M   'P 1'
#
loop_
_entity.id
_entity.type
_entity.pdbx_description
1 polymer ?
#
loop_
_entity_poly.entity_id
_entity_poly.type
_entity_poly.pdbx_seq_one_letter_code
_entity_poly.pdbx_strand_id
1 'polypeptide(L)'
;MAGNIIELHTEVPAELEANVFGQFDEHLKLIERTLNVTVISRDGILKILGNEQNAASAKKLIEELTVLAKRGNTITKQNVNYALSLAMEQRNEVLTEIDKDFICNTIQGRPIKPKTLGQKDYVEQIRKKMIVFGVGPAGTGKTYLAMAMAVTAFRNEEGSRI
;
A
#
# COMPACT_ATOMS: atom_id res chain seq x y z
N MET A 1 -28.82 -8.59 -15.46
CA MET A 1 -27.98 -9.61 -16.15
C MET A 1 -27.07 -10.20 -15.11
N ALA A 2 -27.17 -11.51 -14.84
CA ALA A 2 -26.25 -12.20 -13.93
C ALA A 2 -24.90 -12.24 -14.61
N GLY A 3 -23.94 -11.47 -14.11
CA GLY A 3 -22.56 -11.50 -14.61
C GLY A 3 -21.98 -12.91 -14.40
N ASN A 4 -21.25 -13.42 -15.38
CA ASN A 4 -20.54 -14.69 -15.28
C ASN A 4 -19.61 -14.63 -14.04
N ILE A 5 -19.85 -15.51 -13.07
CA ILE A 5 -18.93 -15.71 -11.96
C ILE A 5 -17.77 -16.52 -12.49
N ILE A 6 -16.56 -15.97 -12.38
CA ILE A 6 -15.32 -16.66 -12.72
C ILE A 6 -14.56 -17.05 -11.44
N GLU A 7 -13.70 -18.04 -11.58
CA GLU A 7 -12.76 -18.47 -10.54
C GLU A 7 -11.34 -18.12 -10.99
N LEU A 8 -10.62 -17.36 -10.17
CA LEU A 8 -9.20 -17.06 -10.36
C LEU A 8 -8.40 -17.62 -9.19
N HIS A 9 -7.15 -17.95 -9.45
CA HIS A 9 -6.24 -18.50 -8.45
C HIS A 9 -5.05 -17.57 -8.27
N THR A 10 -4.58 -17.47 -7.03
CA THR A 10 -3.28 -16.85 -6.68
C THR A 10 -2.67 -17.59 -5.50
N GLU A 11 -1.37 -17.45 -5.28
CA GLU A 11 -0.65 -18.11 -4.20
C GLU A 11 -0.11 -17.10 -3.22
N VAL A 12 -0.24 -17.41 -1.92
CA VAL A 12 0.40 -16.68 -0.84
C VAL A 12 1.23 -17.68 -0.04
N PRO A 13 2.55 -17.49 0.08
CA PRO A 13 3.39 -18.38 0.89
C PRO A 13 2.88 -18.46 2.33
N ALA A 14 2.87 -19.64 2.91
CA ALA A 14 2.31 -19.91 4.24
C ALA A 14 2.91 -19.01 5.34
N GLU A 15 4.20 -18.69 5.24
CA GLU A 15 4.90 -17.80 6.15
C GLU A 15 4.43 -16.33 6.07
N LEU A 16 3.76 -15.94 4.98
CA LEU A 16 3.25 -14.58 4.76
C LEU A 16 1.74 -14.46 4.99
N GLU A 17 1.02 -15.57 5.11
CA GLU A 17 -0.44 -15.56 5.26
C GLU A 17 -0.90 -14.66 6.41
N ALA A 18 -0.32 -14.83 7.59
CA ALA A 18 -0.68 -14.03 8.77
C ALA A 18 -0.48 -12.53 8.56
N ASN A 19 0.55 -12.14 7.78
CA ASN A 19 0.84 -10.75 7.47
C ASN A 19 -0.11 -10.20 6.39
N VAL A 20 -0.37 -10.96 5.33
CA VAL A 20 -1.23 -10.56 4.20
C VAL A 20 -2.71 -10.58 4.59
N PHE A 21 -3.16 -11.64 5.30
CA PHE A 21 -4.57 -11.81 5.66
C PHE A 21 -4.98 -10.96 6.87
N GLY A 22 -4.00 -10.60 7.72
CA GLY A 22 -4.25 -9.88 8.97
C GLY A 22 -4.84 -10.79 10.06
N GLN A 23 -5.05 -10.22 11.24
CA GLN A 23 -5.64 -10.97 12.35
C GLN A 23 -7.08 -11.39 12.00
N PHE A 24 -7.38 -12.68 12.20
CA PHE A 24 -8.72 -13.25 11.89
C PHE A 24 -9.20 -12.97 10.46
N ASP A 25 -8.26 -12.92 9.49
CA ASP A 25 -8.53 -12.65 8.07
C ASP A 25 -9.20 -11.30 7.81
N GLU A 26 -8.95 -10.30 8.68
CA GLU A 26 -9.60 -9.00 8.57
C GLU A 26 -9.33 -8.28 7.24
N HIS A 27 -8.13 -8.46 6.67
CA HIS A 27 -7.75 -7.90 5.39
C HIS A 27 -8.50 -8.59 4.24
N LEU A 28 -8.58 -9.93 4.26
CA LEU A 28 -9.35 -10.66 3.24
C LEU A 28 -10.83 -10.30 3.29
N LYS A 29 -11.43 -10.27 4.48
CA LYS A 29 -12.83 -9.86 4.68
C LYS A 29 -13.11 -8.45 4.17
N LEU A 30 -12.14 -7.55 4.33
CA LEU A 30 -12.24 -6.19 3.80
C LEU A 30 -12.23 -6.18 2.27
N ILE A 31 -11.33 -6.95 1.66
CA ILE A 31 -11.22 -7.12 0.21
C ILE A 31 -12.51 -7.72 -0.36
N GLU A 32 -13.02 -8.81 0.24
CA GLU A 32 -14.25 -9.48 -0.16
C GLU A 32 -15.45 -8.53 -0.19
N ARG A 33 -15.63 -7.78 0.89
CA ARG A 33 -16.76 -6.83 1.03
C ARG A 33 -16.66 -5.68 0.04
N THR A 34 -15.45 -5.13 -0.16
CA THR A 34 -15.26 -3.93 -0.98
C THR A 34 -15.34 -4.25 -2.47
N LEU A 35 -14.76 -5.37 -2.90
CA LEU A 35 -14.74 -5.79 -4.31
C LEU A 35 -15.87 -6.75 -4.66
N ASN A 36 -16.73 -7.11 -3.70
CA ASN A 36 -17.84 -8.06 -3.88
C ASN A 36 -17.37 -9.37 -4.51
N VAL A 37 -16.34 -9.98 -3.91
CA VAL A 37 -15.76 -11.27 -4.28
C VAL A 37 -15.80 -12.22 -3.08
N THR A 38 -15.65 -13.51 -3.31
CA THR A 38 -15.44 -14.51 -2.26
C THR A 38 -14.03 -15.06 -2.39
N VAL A 39 -13.28 -15.09 -1.28
CA VAL A 39 -11.90 -15.61 -1.24
C VAL A 39 -11.85 -16.84 -0.35
N ILE A 40 -11.40 -17.95 -0.89
CA ILE A 40 -11.26 -19.22 -0.17
C ILE A 40 -9.77 -19.56 -0.13
N SER A 41 -9.19 -19.62 1.07
CA SER A 41 -7.81 -20.07 1.26
C SER A 41 -7.77 -21.57 1.54
N ARG A 42 -6.92 -22.30 0.82
CA ARG A 42 -6.65 -23.70 1.05
C ARG A 42 -5.21 -24.05 0.65
N ASP A 43 -4.43 -24.49 1.62
CA ASP A 43 -3.04 -24.96 1.42
C ASP A 43 -2.14 -23.95 0.68
N GLY A 44 -2.24 -22.65 1.03
CA GLY A 44 -1.48 -21.57 0.39
C GLY A 44 -2.02 -21.10 -0.97
N ILE A 45 -3.06 -21.76 -1.49
CA ILE A 45 -3.74 -21.38 -2.71
C ILE A 45 -5.02 -20.63 -2.36
N LEU A 46 -5.17 -19.44 -2.92
CA LEU A 46 -6.36 -18.62 -2.80
C LEU A 46 -7.20 -18.76 -4.07
N LYS A 47 -8.47 -19.16 -3.89
CA LYS A 47 -9.49 -19.14 -4.92
C LYS A 47 -10.33 -17.88 -4.76
N ILE A 48 -10.45 -17.11 -5.81
CA ILE A 48 -11.18 -15.85 -5.85
C ILE A 48 -12.36 -16.01 -6.80
N LEU A 49 -13.57 -15.91 -6.26
CA LEU A 49 -14.83 -16.06 -6.98
C LEU A 49 -15.52 -14.69 -7.08
N GLY A 50 -15.91 -14.30 -8.28
CA GLY A 50 -16.60 -13.03 -8.50
C GLY A 50 -16.84 -12.75 -9.96
N ASN A 51 -17.34 -11.56 -10.29
CA ASN A 51 -17.35 -11.13 -11.68
C ASN A 51 -15.91 -10.92 -12.18
N GLU A 52 -15.70 -10.97 -13.48
CA GLU A 52 -14.37 -10.94 -14.10
C GLU A 52 -13.52 -9.75 -13.64
N GLN A 53 -14.08 -8.54 -13.64
CA GLN A 53 -13.37 -7.33 -13.26
C GLN A 53 -12.99 -7.30 -11.78
N ASN A 54 -13.93 -7.66 -10.92
CA ASN A 54 -13.71 -7.65 -9.47
C ASN A 54 -12.73 -8.75 -9.03
N ALA A 55 -12.86 -9.95 -9.61
CA ALA A 55 -11.96 -11.06 -9.32
C ALA A 55 -10.53 -10.75 -9.80
N ALA A 56 -10.37 -10.14 -10.98
CA ALA A 56 -9.06 -9.70 -11.46
C ALA A 56 -8.44 -8.61 -10.58
N SER A 57 -9.24 -7.64 -10.14
CA SER A 57 -8.79 -6.58 -9.21
C SER A 57 -8.37 -7.14 -7.86
N ALA A 58 -9.16 -8.07 -7.30
CA ALA A 58 -8.84 -8.73 -6.03
C ALA A 58 -7.56 -9.57 -6.13
N LYS A 59 -7.40 -10.34 -7.20
CA LYS A 59 -6.17 -11.12 -7.47
C LYS A 59 -4.95 -10.22 -7.50
N LYS A 60 -4.97 -9.17 -8.33
CA LYS A 60 -3.85 -8.22 -8.45
C LYS A 60 -3.51 -7.57 -7.11
N LEU A 61 -4.51 -7.14 -6.35
CA LEU A 61 -4.33 -6.53 -5.04
C LEU A 61 -3.64 -7.49 -4.06
N ILE A 62 -4.09 -8.75 -3.98
CA ILE A 62 -3.49 -9.76 -3.10
C ILE A 62 -2.04 -10.06 -3.52
N GLU A 63 -1.76 -10.15 -4.81
CA GLU A 63 -0.40 -10.33 -5.33
C GLU A 63 0.52 -9.15 -4.96
N GLU A 64 0.05 -7.91 -5.08
CA GLU A 64 0.79 -6.71 -4.67
C GLU A 64 1.08 -6.68 -3.16
N LEU A 65 0.08 -7.00 -2.32
CA LEU A 65 0.27 -7.11 -0.87
C LEU A 65 1.27 -8.22 -0.52
N THR A 66 1.23 -9.34 -1.24
CA THR A 66 2.17 -10.45 -1.07
C THR A 66 3.61 -10.03 -1.42
N VAL A 67 3.79 -9.25 -2.49
CA VAL A 67 5.10 -8.70 -2.86
C VAL A 67 5.62 -7.74 -1.79
N LEU A 68 4.76 -6.88 -1.23
CA LEU A 68 5.14 -6.00 -0.12
C LEU A 68 5.56 -6.79 1.12
N ALA A 69 4.79 -7.83 1.48
CA ALA A 69 5.11 -8.70 2.60
C ALA A 69 6.45 -9.44 2.40
N LYS A 70 6.73 -9.94 1.19
CA LYS A 70 8.03 -10.56 0.82
C LYS A 70 9.23 -9.62 1.00
N ARG A 71 9.02 -8.31 0.89
CA ARG A 71 10.04 -7.27 1.13
C ARG A 71 10.21 -6.94 2.62
N GLY A 72 9.55 -7.67 3.52
CA GLY A 72 9.62 -7.47 4.96
C GLY A 72 8.71 -6.36 5.51
N ASN A 73 7.78 -5.85 4.70
CA ASN A 73 6.81 -4.87 5.18
C ASN A 73 5.69 -5.54 5.98
N THR A 74 5.28 -4.91 7.07
CA THR A 74 4.05 -5.29 7.77
C THR A 74 2.86 -4.69 7.03
N ILE A 75 1.95 -5.54 6.58
CA ILE A 75 0.71 -5.10 5.94
C ILE A 75 -0.25 -4.60 7.01
N THR A 76 -0.72 -3.38 6.85
CA THR A 76 -1.67 -2.74 7.75
C THR A 76 -3.00 -2.54 7.05
N LYS A 77 -4.07 -2.41 7.82
CA LYS A 77 -5.40 -2.06 7.28
C LYS A 77 -5.38 -0.80 6.42
N GLN A 78 -4.49 0.16 6.74
CA GLN A 78 -4.30 1.37 5.94
C GLN A 78 -3.75 1.05 4.55
N ASN A 79 -2.77 0.11 4.46
CA ASN A 79 -2.24 -0.34 3.16
C ASN A 79 -3.32 -1.01 2.32
N VAL A 80 -4.15 -1.87 2.96
CA VAL A 80 -5.25 -2.56 2.26
C VAL A 80 -6.30 -1.58 1.77
N ASN A 81 -6.76 -0.64 2.61
CA ASN A 81 -7.72 0.39 2.21
C ASN A 81 -7.20 1.23 1.04
N TYR A 82 -5.93 1.60 1.08
CA TYR A 82 -5.33 2.37 0.01
C TYR A 82 -5.26 1.56 -1.30
N ALA A 83 -4.84 0.30 -1.23
CA ALA A 83 -4.83 -0.60 -2.37
C ALA A 83 -6.22 -0.79 -2.98
N LEU A 84 -7.25 -0.93 -2.13
CA LEU A 84 -8.64 -1.01 -2.55
C LEU A 84 -9.10 0.26 -3.27
N SER A 85 -8.77 1.45 -2.76
CA SER A 85 -9.13 2.70 -3.43
C SER A 85 -8.51 2.81 -4.81
N LEU A 86 -7.24 2.40 -4.97
CA LEU A 86 -6.58 2.37 -6.28
C LEU A 86 -7.24 1.37 -7.24
N ALA A 87 -7.60 0.19 -6.74
CA ALA A 87 -8.28 -0.83 -7.54
C ALA A 87 -9.66 -0.35 -8.02
N MET A 88 -10.41 0.36 -7.17
CA MET A 88 -11.73 0.93 -7.52
C MET A 88 -11.62 2.09 -8.51
N GLU A 89 -10.57 2.90 -8.43
CA GLU A 89 -10.32 4.02 -9.35
C GLU A 89 -9.73 3.55 -10.69
N GLN A 90 -9.52 2.25 -10.89
CA GLN A 90 -8.86 1.65 -12.06
C GLN A 90 -7.46 2.22 -12.35
N ARG A 91 -6.82 2.81 -11.34
CA ARG A 91 -5.45 3.30 -11.47
C ARG A 91 -4.47 2.12 -11.37
N ASN A 92 -3.76 1.86 -12.45
CA ASN A 92 -2.80 0.76 -12.57
C ASN A 92 -1.45 1.04 -11.87
N GLU A 93 -1.44 1.79 -10.79
CA GLU A 93 -0.21 2.11 -10.10
C GLU A 93 0.14 1.01 -9.08
N VAL A 94 1.33 0.50 -9.22
CA VAL A 94 1.82 -0.64 -8.43
C VAL A 94 2.27 -0.15 -7.06
N LEU A 95 1.61 -0.58 -5.98
CA LEU A 95 1.98 -0.30 -4.58
C LEU A 95 3.47 -0.55 -4.29
N THR A 96 4.04 -1.53 -4.99
CA THR A 96 5.44 -1.92 -4.86
C THR A 96 6.43 -0.84 -5.29
N GLU A 97 6.02 0.15 -6.10
CA GLU A 97 6.86 1.27 -6.49
C GLU A 97 6.91 2.35 -5.42
N ILE A 98 5.82 2.52 -4.66
CA ILE A 98 5.76 3.48 -3.54
C ILE A 98 6.73 3.04 -2.43
N ASP A 99 6.90 1.73 -2.23
CA ASP A 99 7.75 1.17 -1.19
C ASP A 99 9.26 1.42 -1.40
N LYS A 100 9.68 1.74 -2.61
CA LYS A 100 11.10 2.03 -2.93
C LYS A 100 11.56 3.40 -2.44
N ASP A 101 10.64 4.33 -2.16
CA ASP A 101 10.96 5.71 -1.80
C ASP A 101 11.32 5.86 -0.31
N PHE A 102 12.51 5.42 0.05
CA PHE A 102 13.06 5.62 1.38
C PHE A 102 13.45 7.09 1.60
N ILE A 103 13.08 7.67 2.74
CA ILE A 103 13.46 9.02 3.16
C ILE A 103 14.58 8.95 4.20
N CYS A 104 14.31 8.39 5.36
CA CYS A 104 15.27 8.21 6.45
C CYS A 104 14.77 7.15 7.45
N ASN A 105 15.58 6.83 8.46
CA ASN A 105 15.16 6.02 9.60
C ASN A 105 14.80 6.90 10.80
N THR A 106 13.82 6.45 11.58
CA THR A 106 13.57 6.97 12.93
C THR A 106 14.75 6.64 13.85
N ILE A 107 14.80 7.23 15.04
CA ILE A 107 15.78 6.90 16.09
C ILE A 107 15.74 5.40 16.47
N GLN A 108 14.56 4.77 16.35
CA GLN A 108 14.38 3.34 16.60
C GLN A 108 14.73 2.44 15.38
N GLY A 109 15.33 3.00 14.33
CA GLY A 109 15.71 2.27 13.13
C GLY A 109 14.55 1.95 12.16
N ARG A 110 13.34 2.43 12.41
CA ARG A 110 12.19 2.20 11.53
C ARG A 110 12.26 3.09 10.29
N PRO A 111 12.11 2.54 9.07
CA PRO A 111 12.16 3.33 7.85
C PRO A 111 10.94 4.24 7.72
N ILE A 112 11.19 5.48 7.31
CA ILE A 112 10.15 6.45 6.92
C ILE A 112 10.07 6.45 5.40
N LYS A 113 8.88 6.14 4.89
CA LYS A 113 8.56 6.06 3.46
C LYS A 113 7.18 6.69 3.20
N PRO A 114 6.93 7.20 1.98
CA PRO A 114 5.56 7.47 1.55
C PRO A 114 4.72 6.19 1.61
N LYS A 115 3.46 6.30 2.00
CA LYS A 115 2.52 5.18 2.06
C LYS A 115 1.41 5.27 1.02
N THR A 116 1.31 6.42 0.36
CA THR A 116 0.31 6.70 -0.67
C THR A 116 0.96 7.48 -1.81
N LEU A 117 0.31 7.48 -2.98
CA LEU A 117 0.77 8.24 -4.15
C LEU A 117 0.85 9.73 -3.87
N GLY A 118 -0.17 10.31 -3.23
CA GLY A 118 -0.14 11.73 -2.84
C GLY A 118 1.02 12.06 -1.90
N GLN A 119 1.39 11.14 -1.00
CA GLN A 119 2.58 11.30 -0.16
C GLN A 119 3.88 11.17 -0.98
N LYS A 120 3.93 10.25 -1.95
CA LYS A 120 5.08 10.10 -2.85
C LYS A 120 5.28 11.36 -3.68
N ASP A 121 4.21 11.84 -4.34
CA ASP A 121 4.25 13.09 -5.10
C ASP A 121 4.69 14.28 -4.22
N TYR A 122 4.14 14.40 -3.02
CA TYR A 122 4.55 15.44 -2.06
C TYR A 122 6.06 15.39 -1.73
N VAL A 123 6.60 14.21 -1.45
CA VAL A 123 8.05 14.02 -1.20
C VAL A 123 8.88 14.36 -2.43
N GLU A 124 8.43 13.97 -3.63
CA GLU A 124 9.11 14.31 -4.88
C GLU A 124 9.10 15.83 -5.14
N GLN A 125 7.97 16.51 -4.89
CA GLN A 125 7.91 17.97 -5.04
C GLN A 125 8.85 18.67 -4.06
N ILE A 126 8.93 18.22 -2.79
CA ILE A 126 9.88 18.76 -1.81
C ILE A 126 11.32 18.63 -2.30
N ARG A 127 11.68 17.50 -2.94
CA ARG A 127 13.03 17.30 -3.50
C ARG A 127 13.36 18.23 -4.68
N LYS A 128 12.35 18.58 -5.48
CA LYS A 128 12.53 19.28 -6.76
C LYS A 128 12.28 20.78 -6.71
N LYS A 129 11.47 21.25 -5.75
CA LYS A 129 10.98 22.62 -5.71
C LYS A 129 11.48 23.36 -4.48
N MET A 130 11.74 24.67 -4.66
CA MET A 130 12.19 25.55 -3.59
C MET A 130 11.09 25.80 -2.55
N ILE A 131 9.82 25.88 -2.98
CA ILE A 131 8.65 26.11 -2.12
C ILE A 131 7.57 25.11 -2.51
N VAL A 132 7.00 24.42 -1.51
CA VAL A 132 5.93 23.43 -1.68
C VAL A 132 4.83 23.70 -0.67
N PHE A 133 3.58 23.76 -1.14
CA PHE A 133 2.39 23.87 -0.31
C PHE A 133 1.69 22.50 -0.21
N GLY A 134 1.68 21.92 1.00
CA GLY A 134 0.95 20.68 1.26
C GLY A 134 -0.48 20.99 1.73
N VAL A 135 -1.47 20.82 0.86
CA VAL A 135 -2.91 21.02 1.15
C VAL A 135 -3.60 19.66 1.25
N GLY A 136 -4.43 19.48 2.26
CA GLY A 136 -5.22 18.26 2.44
C GLY A 136 -5.72 18.08 3.87
N PRO A 137 -6.55 17.04 4.13
CA PRO A 137 -7.15 16.76 5.45
C PRO A 137 -6.12 16.56 6.55
N ALA A 138 -6.53 16.75 7.80
CA ALA A 138 -5.70 16.43 8.97
C ALA A 138 -5.36 14.94 9.01
N GLY A 139 -4.23 14.57 9.60
CA GLY A 139 -3.82 13.16 9.78
C GLY A 139 -3.22 12.50 8.53
N THR A 140 -3.12 13.16 7.39
CA THR A 140 -2.56 12.60 6.15
C THR A 140 -1.02 12.55 6.09
N GLY A 141 -0.33 12.89 7.18
CA GLY A 141 1.14 12.78 7.29
C GLY A 141 1.93 13.92 6.67
N LYS A 142 1.32 15.04 6.23
CA LYS A 142 2.01 16.17 5.57
C LYS A 142 3.17 16.71 6.39
N THR A 143 2.91 17.13 7.61
CA THR A 143 3.93 17.68 8.52
C THR A 143 5.00 16.64 8.87
N TYR A 144 4.58 15.40 9.09
CA TYR A 144 5.50 14.31 9.41
C TYR A 144 6.51 14.06 8.28
N LEU A 145 6.06 14.00 7.04
CA LEU A 145 6.92 13.82 5.87
C LEU A 145 7.79 15.06 5.60
N ALA A 146 7.24 16.26 5.76
CA ALA A 146 8.03 17.50 5.65
C ALA A 146 9.18 17.52 6.66
N MET A 147 8.93 17.16 7.91
CA MET A 147 9.97 17.07 8.95
C MET A 147 11.01 15.99 8.64
N ALA A 148 10.58 14.83 8.16
CA ALA A 148 11.50 13.77 7.75
C ALA A 148 12.42 14.22 6.61
N MET A 149 11.88 14.93 5.64
CA MET A 149 12.65 15.52 4.52
C MET A 149 13.61 16.61 5.01
N ALA A 150 13.15 17.51 5.91
CA ALA A 150 13.99 18.58 6.47
C ALA A 150 15.16 17.99 7.28
N VAL A 151 14.92 16.99 8.12
CA VAL A 151 15.98 16.29 8.87
C VAL A 151 16.97 15.62 7.93
N THR A 152 16.48 15.01 6.83
CA THR A 152 17.35 14.37 5.84
C THR A 152 18.23 15.41 5.14
N ALA A 153 17.66 16.51 4.68
CA ALA A 153 18.39 17.60 4.04
C ALA A 153 19.44 18.23 4.98
N PHE A 154 19.09 18.41 6.26
CA PHE A 154 20.02 18.91 7.28
C PHE A 154 21.19 17.94 7.51
N ARG A 155 20.92 16.63 7.60
CA ARG A 155 21.97 15.60 7.75
C ARG A 155 22.88 15.47 6.54
N ASN A 156 22.37 15.77 5.36
CA ASN A 156 23.13 15.79 4.10
C ASN A 156 23.85 17.14 3.84
N GLU A 157 23.80 18.06 4.81
CA GLU A 157 24.40 19.41 4.70
C GLU A 157 23.82 20.26 3.57
N GLU A 158 22.59 19.94 3.11
CA GLU A 158 21.85 20.69 2.10
C GLU A 158 21.21 21.98 2.66
N GLY A 159 21.24 22.15 3.99
CA GLY A 159 20.71 23.30 4.71
C GLY A 159 21.38 23.49 6.06
N SER A 160 21.46 24.73 6.52
CA SER A 160 22.13 25.09 7.78
C SER A 160 21.18 25.21 8.98
N ARG A 161 19.87 25.18 8.76
CA ARG A 161 18.80 25.22 9.79
C ARG A 161 17.55 24.47 9.35
N ILE A 162 16.79 23.99 10.34
CA ILE A 162 15.43 23.47 10.19
C ILE A 162 14.48 24.42 10.88
#